data_6d5976ade001d127b1427d625d8ab70e
#
_entry.id   6d5976ade001d127b1427d625d8ab70e
#
_cell.length_a   1.000
_cell.length_b   1.000
_cell.length_c   1.000
_cell.angle_alpha   90.00
_cell.angle_beta   90.00
_cell.angle_gamma   90.00
#
_symmetry.space_group_name_H-M   'P 1'
#
loop_
_entity.id
_entity.type
_entity.pdbx_description
1 polymer ?
#
loop_
_entity_poly.entity_id
_entity_poly.type
_entity_poly.pdbx_seq_one_letter_code
_entity_poly.pdbx_strand_id
1 'polypeptide(L)'
;MSAVRSQRLRPFAGLLAGLALVLPGAPAGPTDLTAQEAVSPERYRQMARDLLEELIEIDSNVEDGDITAAAEAMADRLRAAGFPDEDILVGGPTPTKGNLVVRYPGRDPSLRPLLALAHIDVVRADPADWTIPPYQFLERDGYYWGRGVTDDKDEAAIYVANLIRMKEEGFVPERGVVVALTADEEGGDHNGVVWLLENHRDWIDAAYALNEGGGGMEREGRRVSNNVQASEKVYQSFTLEATNPGGHSSLPVKKNAIYDLSRALLAVQEHDFPVMLNEVTEAYFSRTADIVGGEVGDAMRAVLADPEDADALAVLAPEPQYNGRLRTTCVATQLQGGHAENALPQLARATVNCRIVPTQDPADVAATLRELAGPDVRVTPIQDPQPSPPSPLTDEVLGEIERITGEMWPGVPVLPIMSTGATDALYLRNAGIPVYGVSGLFHDVDDVRAHGQDERIRIEHFQEGQEFLYRLVKALTAGRVS
;
A
#
# COMPACT_ATOMS: atom_id res chain seq x y z
N MET A 1 36.34 41.97 5.38
CA MET A 1 36.43 41.44 4.01
C MET A 1 37.14 40.09 4.10
N SER A 2 36.43 39.02 4.12
CA SER A 2 36.99 37.67 3.97
C SER A 2 35.91 36.81 3.39
N ALA A 3 36.17 36.26 2.22
CA ALA A 3 35.23 35.54 1.37
C ALA A 3 34.98 34.15 1.90
N VAL A 4 33.74 33.85 2.23
CA VAL A 4 33.28 32.46 2.49
C VAL A 4 33.05 31.79 1.14
N ARG A 5 33.89 30.81 0.83
CA ARG A 5 33.74 29.90 -0.33
C ARG A 5 32.54 28.97 -0.08
N SER A 6 31.52 29.12 -0.88
CA SER A 6 30.46 28.11 -0.99
C SER A 6 31.00 26.83 -1.62
N GLN A 7 31.07 25.77 -0.86
CA GLN A 7 31.27 24.42 -1.40
C GLN A 7 29.92 23.95 -1.97
N ARG A 8 29.86 23.87 -3.29
CA ARG A 8 28.77 23.20 -3.99
C ARG A 8 28.89 21.68 -3.75
N LEU A 9 27.90 21.10 -3.11
CA LEU A 9 27.69 19.66 -3.08
C LEU A 9 27.51 19.15 -4.53
N ARG A 10 28.38 18.28 -4.96
CA ARG A 10 28.25 17.55 -6.22
C ARG A 10 27.26 16.40 -6.00
N PRO A 11 26.34 16.13 -6.93
CA PRO A 11 25.53 14.94 -6.85
C PRO A 11 26.41 13.71 -7.07
N PHE A 12 26.30 12.73 -6.20
CA PHE A 12 26.86 11.40 -6.40
C PHE A 12 26.08 10.74 -7.54
N ALA A 13 26.68 10.70 -8.72
CA ALA A 13 26.22 9.82 -9.77
C ALA A 13 26.72 8.41 -9.45
N GLY A 14 25.85 7.58 -8.90
CA GLY A 14 26.09 6.16 -8.74
C GLY A 14 26.23 5.53 -10.12
N LEU A 15 27.41 5.00 -10.41
CA LEU A 15 27.72 4.24 -11.62
C LEU A 15 26.99 2.90 -11.51
N LEU A 16 25.80 2.77 -12.09
CA LEU A 16 25.17 1.49 -12.38
C LEU A 16 25.86 0.89 -13.61
N ALA A 17 26.73 -0.07 -13.39
CA ALA A 17 27.30 -0.89 -14.44
C ALA A 17 26.18 -1.70 -15.09
N GLY A 18 25.76 -1.29 -16.27
CA GLY A 18 24.85 -2.04 -17.11
C GLY A 18 25.49 -3.33 -17.58
N LEU A 19 25.05 -4.46 -17.01
CA LEU A 19 25.32 -5.78 -17.58
C LEU A 19 24.29 -6.03 -18.67
N ALA A 20 24.68 -5.85 -19.92
CA ALA A 20 23.89 -6.27 -21.06
C ALA A 20 23.91 -7.80 -21.13
N LEU A 21 22.85 -8.45 -20.64
CA LEU A 21 22.63 -9.88 -20.90
C LEU A 21 22.15 -10.02 -22.36
N VAL A 22 23.02 -10.50 -23.22
CA VAL A 22 22.66 -11.03 -24.53
C VAL A 22 22.08 -12.42 -24.32
N LEU A 23 20.75 -12.54 -24.34
CA LEU A 23 20.08 -13.84 -24.38
C LEU A 23 20.13 -14.39 -25.83
N PRO A 24 20.48 -15.67 -26.00
CA PRO A 24 20.37 -16.31 -27.33
C PRO A 24 18.89 -16.45 -27.69
N GLY A 25 18.58 -16.14 -28.96
CA GLY A 25 17.22 -16.18 -29.47
C GLY A 25 16.52 -17.52 -29.25
N ALA A 26 15.40 -17.48 -28.56
CA ALA A 26 14.44 -18.57 -28.52
C ALA A 26 13.65 -18.61 -29.84
N PRO A 27 13.28 -19.81 -30.34
CA PRO A 27 12.49 -19.94 -31.55
C PRO A 27 11.09 -19.38 -31.33
N ALA A 28 10.57 -18.67 -32.31
CA ALA A 28 9.20 -18.19 -32.37
C ALA A 28 8.22 -19.38 -32.20
N GLY A 29 7.52 -19.43 -31.09
CA GLY A 29 6.39 -20.30 -30.81
C GLY A 29 5.08 -19.50 -30.83
N PRO A 30 3.93 -20.12 -30.93
CA PRO A 30 2.81 -19.67 -31.71
C PRO A 30 1.90 -18.66 -31.03
N THR A 31 1.26 -17.88 -31.89
CA THR A 31 0.08 -17.03 -31.71
C THR A 31 0.21 -15.84 -30.75
N ASP A 32 0.47 -14.69 -31.38
CA ASP A 32 0.01 -13.38 -30.90
C ASP A 32 -1.49 -13.49 -30.51
N LEU A 33 -1.76 -13.56 -29.20
CA LEU A 33 -3.01 -13.03 -28.69
C LEU A 33 -3.01 -11.56 -29.10
N THR A 34 -3.94 -11.17 -29.94
CA THR A 34 -4.01 -9.80 -30.45
C THR A 34 -4.12 -8.88 -29.24
N ALA A 35 -3.45 -7.71 -29.28
CA ALA A 35 -3.53 -6.69 -28.22
C ALA A 35 -4.98 -6.32 -27.83
N GLN A 36 -5.95 -6.72 -28.63
CA GLN A 36 -7.38 -6.54 -28.46
C GLN A 36 -8.00 -7.51 -27.42
N GLU A 37 -7.31 -8.60 -27.02
CA GLU A 37 -7.78 -9.54 -25.98
C GLU A 37 -7.24 -9.21 -24.57
N ALA A 38 -6.28 -8.29 -24.47
CA ALA A 38 -5.69 -7.89 -23.19
C ALA A 38 -6.46 -6.80 -22.45
N VAL A 39 -7.48 -6.20 -23.06
CA VAL A 39 -8.28 -5.11 -22.47
C VAL A 39 -9.77 -5.36 -22.61
N SER A 40 -10.52 -4.76 -21.70
CA SER A 40 -12.00 -4.80 -21.70
C SER A 40 -12.60 -4.24 -23.00
N PRO A 41 -13.82 -4.70 -23.41
CA PRO A 41 -14.53 -4.08 -24.52
C PRO A 41 -14.69 -2.57 -24.36
N GLU A 42 -14.63 -1.81 -25.47
CA GLU A 42 -14.61 -0.33 -25.48
C GLU A 42 -15.67 0.31 -24.59
N ARG A 43 -16.92 -0.19 -24.64
CA ARG A 43 -18.01 0.37 -23.83
C ARG A 43 -17.75 0.31 -22.32
N TYR A 44 -17.04 -0.74 -21.85
CA TYR A 44 -16.74 -0.90 -20.44
C TYR A 44 -15.48 -0.13 -20.04
N ARG A 45 -14.54 0.06 -20.96
CA ARG A 45 -13.40 0.96 -20.77
C ARG A 45 -13.88 2.40 -20.61
N GLN A 46 -14.82 2.82 -21.49
CA GLN A 46 -15.41 4.13 -21.38
C GLN A 46 -16.22 4.29 -20.09
N MET A 47 -16.96 3.25 -19.67
CA MET A 47 -17.69 3.25 -18.40
C MET A 47 -16.72 3.44 -17.21
N ALA A 48 -15.65 2.67 -17.12
CA ALA A 48 -14.69 2.81 -16.03
C ALA A 48 -14.01 4.19 -16.03
N ARG A 49 -13.68 4.72 -17.21
CA ARG A 49 -13.15 6.08 -17.35
C ARG A 49 -14.15 7.13 -16.84
N ASP A 50 -15.44 7.02 -17.21
CA ASP A 50 -16.46 7.98 -16.81
C ASP A 50 -16.76 7.92 -15.30
N LEU A 51 -16.67 6.73 -14.69
CA LEU A 51 -16.78 6.55 -13.23
C LEU A 51 -15.55 7.14 -12.51
N LEU A 52 -14.36 6.96 -13.07
CA LEU A 52 -13.13 7.55 -12.51
C LEU A 52 -13.18 9.09 -12.59
N GLU A 53 -13.62 9.65 -13.72
CA GLU A 53 -13.83 11.11 -13.88
C GLU A 53 -14.79 11.63 -12.81
N GLU A 54 -15.96 10.99 -12.63
CA GLU A 54 -16.94 11.38 -11.62
C GLU A 54 -16.37 11.32 -10.19
N LEU A 55 -15.63 10.26 -9.86
CA LEU A 55 -14.98 10.13 -8.55
C LEU A 55 -13.90 11.20 -8.32
N ILE A 56 -13.07 11.50 -9.32
CA ILE A 56 -12.01 12.51 -9.21
C ILE A 56 -12.62 13.92 -9.02
N GLU A 57 -13.73 14.24 -9.68
CA GLU A 57 -14.38 15.55 -9.62
C GLU A 57 -15.15 15.79 -8.31
N ILE A 58 -15.34 14.75 -7.50
CA ILE A 58 -15.85 14.87 -6.13
C ILE A 58 -14.66 15.01 -5.17
N ASP A 59 -14.54 16.17 -4.51
CA ASP A 59 -13.55 16.36 -3.45
C ASP A 59 -13.94 15.54 -2.22
N SER A 60 -13.31 14.40 -2.07
CA SER A 60 -13.48 13.45 -0.96
C SER A 60 -12.24 13.39 -0.06
N ASN A 61 -11.52 14.50 0.10
CA ASN A 61 -10.36 14.51 0.99
C ASN A 61 -10.74 14.22 2.45
N VAL A 62 -9.83 13.59 3.19
CA VAL A 62 -10.09 13.13 4.58
C VAL A 62 -10.38 14.25 5.57
N GLU A 63 -9.93 15.50 5.33
CA GLU A 63 -10.05 16.59 6.28
C GLU A 63 -11.41 17.27 6.24
N ASP A 64 -11.84 17.71 5.05
CA ASP A 64 -13.05 18.52 4.84
C ASP A 64 -13.86 18.15 3.59
N GLY A 65 -13.51 17.04 2.91
CA GLY A 65 -14.20 16.51 1.74
C GLY A 65 -15.51 15.79 2.08
N ASP A 66 -16.29 15.50 1.03
CA ASP A 66 -17.56 14.75 1.14
C ASP A 66 -17.44 13.36 0.50
N ILE A 67 -17.01 12.39 1.29
CA ILE A 67 -16.84 10.99 0.88
C ILE A 67 -18.21 10.34 0.64
N THR A 68 -19.24 10.78 1.38
CA THR A 68 -20.61 10.29 1.17
C THR A 68 -21.12 10.65 -0.22
N ALA A 69 -20.79 11.83 -0.75
CA ALA A 69 -21.16 12.20 -2.11
C ALA A 69 -20.53 11.25 -3.15
N ALA A 70 -19.29 10.82 -2.97
CA ALA A 70 -18.65 9.84 -3.83
C ALA A 70 -19.33 8.46 -3.74
N ALA A 71 -19.66 8.01 -2.52
CA ALA A 71 -20.38 6.76 -2.29
C ALA A 71 -21.78 6.76 -2.94
N GLU A 72 -22.54 7.85 -2.79
CA GLU A 72 -23.87 7.98 -3.40
C GLU A 72 -23.81 8.07 -4.93
N ALA A 73 -22.83 8.76 -5.51
CA ALA A 73 -22.64 8.79 -6.96
C ALA A 73 -22.46 7.38 -7.53
N MET A 74 -21.63 6.56 -6.90
CA MET A 74 -21.43 5.16 -7.33
C MET A 74 -22.67 4.29 -7.07
N ALA A 75 -23.38 4.51 -5.98
CA ALA A 75 -24.66 3.84 -5.71
C ALA A 75 -25.70 4.16 -6.78
N ASP A 76 -25.79 5.40 -7.24
CA ASP A 76 -26.71 5.80 -8.30
C ASP A 76 -26.38 5.16 -9.65
N ARG A 77 -25.08 4.99 -9.97
CA ARG A 77 -24.64 4.23 -11.15
C ARG A 77 -25.06 2.77 -11.09
N LEU A 78 -24.95 2.15 -9.92
CA LEU A 78 -25.37 0.76 -9.68
C LEU A 78 -26.91 0.63 -9.78
N ARG A 79 -27.68 1.54 -9.18
CA ARG A 79 -29.15 1.58 -9.31
C ARG A 79 -29.57 1.72 -10.78
N ALA A 80 -28.91 2.63 -11.52
CA ALA A 80 -29.17 2.81 -12.96
C ALA A 80 -28.85 1.54 -13.78
N ALA A 81 -27.89 0.74 -13.36
CA ALA A 81 -27.57 -0.57 -13.93
C ALA A 81 -28.50 -1.71 -13.44
N GLY A 82 -29.52 -1.37 -12.63
CA GLY A 82 -30.58 -2.28 -12.18
C GLY A 82 -30.18 -3.17 -10.99
N PHE A 83 -29.23 -2.75 -10.16
CA PHE A 83 -29.03 -3.36 -8.85
C PHE A 83 -30.18 -2.93 -7.94
N PRO A 84 -30.80 -3.87 -7.19
CA PRO A 84 -31.92 -3.53 -6.31
C PRO A 84 -31.44 -2.81 -5.05
N ASP A 85 -32.28 -1.90 -4.50
CA ASP A 85 -31.93 -1.13 -3.30
C ASP A 85 -31.62 -2.01 -2.07
N GLU A 86 -32.24 -3.20 -1.97
CA GLU A 86 -31.96 -4.16 -0.90
C GLU A 86 -30.55 -4.77 -0.94
N ASP A 87 -29.85 -4.66 -2.07
CA ASP A 87 -28.47 -5.10 -2.23
C ASP A 87 -27.45 -3.93 -2.20
N ILE A 88 -27.91 -2.70 -1.94
CA ILE A 88 -27.09 -1.50 -1.86
C ILE A 88 -27.22 -0.88 -0.47
N LEU A 89 -26.11 -0.73 0.22
CA LEU A 89 -26.00 -0.02 1.48
C LEU A 89 -25.12 1.22 1.29
N VAL A 90 -25.65 2.41 1.58
CA VAL A 90 -24.86 3.62 1.74
C VAL A 90 -25.01 4.11 3.16
N GLY A 91 -23.91 4.35 3.87
CA GLY A 91 -23.93 4.82 5.23
C GLY A 91 -22.54 4.91 5.86
N GLY A 92 -22.48 5.63 6.97
CA GLY A 92 -21.20 5.86 7.65
C GLY A 92 -21.40 6.50 9.03
N PRO A 93 -20.30 6.70 9.77
CA PRO A 93 -20.34 7.23 11.12
C PRO A 93 -20.74 8.71 11.19
N THR A 94 -20.55 9.48 10.13
CA THR A 94 -20.93 10.89 10.01
C THR A 94 -21.60 11.18 8.68
N PRO A 95 -22.27 12.33 8.49
CA PRO A 95 -22.93 12.66 7.22
C PRO A 95 -22.00 12.75 6.00
N THR A 96 -20.70 13.02 6.19
CA THR A 96 -19.71 13.17 5.12
C THR A 96 -18.72 12.00 5.01
N LYS A 97 -18.81 11.00 5.90
CA LYS A 97 -17.93 9.83 5.94
C LYS A 97 -18.71 8.55 5.63
N GLY A 98 -19.40 8.56 4.48
CA GLY A 98 -20.22 7.45 4.03
C GLY A 98 -19.43 6.42 3.24
N ASN A 99 -19.82 5.16 3.40
CA ASN A 99 -19.33 4.01 2.65
C ASN A 99 -20.43 3.53 1.71
N LEU A 100 -20.06 2.86 0.62
CA LEU A 100 -20.97 2.10 -0.22
C LEU A 100 -20.63 0.61 -0.08
N VAL A 101 -21.64 -0.22 0.12
CA VAL A 101 -21.49 -1.68 -0.06
C VAL A 101 -22.58 -2.17 -1.01
N VAL A 102 -22.21 -2.91 -2.04
CA VAL A 102 -23.13 -3.55 -2.96
C VAL A 102 -22.89 -5.05 -3.01
N ARG A 103 -23.98 -5.83 -2.97
CA ARG A 103 -23.95 -7.28 -3.06
C ARG A 103 -24.43 -7.76 -4.42
N TYR A 104 -23.67 -8.67 -5.01
CA TYR A 104 -24.06 -9.41 -6.21
C TYR A 104 -24.16 -10.89 -5.85
N PRO A 105 -25.37 -11.45 -5.63
CA PRO A 105 -25.56 -12.78 -5.11
C PRO A 105 -25.02 -13.87 -6.03
N GLY A 106 -24.42 -14.91 -5.42
CA GLY A 106 -24.03 -16.14 -6.11
C GLY A 106 -25.17 -17.17 -6.19
N ARG A 107 -24.92 -18.25 -6.94
CA ARG A 107 -25.85 -19.39 -7.04
C ARG A 107 -25.94 -20.18 -5.74
N ASP A 108 -24.81 -20.33 -5.04
CA ASP A 108 -24.73 -21.02 -3.76
C ASP A 108 -24.62 -20.01 -2.61
N PRO A 109 -25.74 -19.73 -1.91
CA PRO A 109 -25.74 -18.80 -0.79
C PRO A 109 -25.02 -19.34 0.47
N SER A 110 -24.60 -20.61 0.48
CA SER A 110 -23.82 -21.18 1.57
C SER A 110 -22.33 -20.81 1.50
N LEU A 111 -21.87 -20.39 0.32
CA LEU A 111 -20.50 -19.93 0.12
C LEU A 111 -20.36 -18.46 0.51
N ARG A 112 -19.41 -18.18 1.38
CA ARG A 112 -19.06 -16.78 1.67
C ARG A 112 -18.57 -16.08 0.40
N PRO A 113 -18.99 -14.82 0.14
CA PRO A 113 -18.65 -14.08 -1.05
C PRO A 113 -17.15 -13.77 -1.13
N LEU A 114 -16.71 -13.28 -2.29
CA LEU A 114 -15.49 -12.49 -2.46
C LEU A 114 -15.84 -11.03 -2.16
N LEU A 115 -15.00 -10.35 -1.38
CA LEU A 115 -15.06 -8.91 -1.15
C LEU A 115 -14.01 -8.21 -2.04
N ALA A 116 -14.43 -7.26 -2.86
CA ALA A 116 -13.58 -6.31 -3.56
C ALA A 116 -13.69 -4.97 -2.81
N LEU A 117 -12.59 -4.53 -2.22
CA LEU A 117 -12.50 -3.36 -1.37
C LEU A 117 -11.63 -2.30 -2.05
N ALA A 118 -12.08 -1.06 -2.03
CA ALA A 118 -11.30 0.12 -2.42
C ALA A 118 -11.70 1.30 -1.55
N HIS A 119 -10.79 2.21 -1.23
CA HIS A 119 -11.17 3.43 -0.55
C HIS A 119 -11.47 4.55 -1.55
N ILE A 120 -12.38 5.46 -1.18
CA ILE A 120 -12.82 6.59 -2.01
C ILE A 120 -12.51 7.95 -1.41
N ASP A 121 -11.90 7.96 -0.23
CA ASP A 121 -11.26 9.15 0.32
C ASP A 121 -9.88 9.35 -0.30
N VAL A 122 -9.33 10.52 -0.13
CA VAL A 122 -8.01 10.89 -0.64
C VAL A 122 -7.29 11.82 0.35
N VAL A 123 -5.96 11.81 0.35
CA VAL A 123 -5.20 12.85 1.05
C VAL A 123 -5.48 14.20 0.39
N ARG A 124 -5.53 15.26 1.23
CA ARG A 124 -5.77 16.62 0.76
C ARG A 124 -4.70 17.05 -0.25
N ALA A 125 -5.15 17.70 -1.32
CA ALA A 125 -4.28 18.35 -2.32
C ALA A 125 -4.47 19.86 -2.28
N ASP A 126 -3.38 20.63 -2.04
CA ASP A 126 -3.43 22.08 -2.16
C ASP A 126 -3.26 22.47 -3.64
N PRO A 127 -4.25 23.14 -4.26
CA PRO A 127 -4.14 23.58 -5.65
C PRO A 127 -2.91 24.48 -5.94
N ALA A 128 -2.35 25.12 -4.93
CA ALA A 128 -1.15 25.95 -5.08
C ALA A 128 0.13 25.13 -5.34
N ASP A 129 0.12 23.86 -4.96
CA ASP A 129 1.26 22.94 -5.13
C ASP A 129 1.19 22.17 -6.46
N TRP A 130 0.01 22.13 -7.11
CA TRP A 130 -0.23 21.36 -8.33
C TRP A 130 -0.08 22.24 -9.59
N THR A 131 0.34 21.64 -10.70
CA THR A 131 0.38 22.31 -12.01
C THR A 131 -0.97 22.22 -12.75
N ILE A 132 -1.88 21.37 -12.28
CA ILE A 132 -3.25 21.20 -12.74
C ILE A 132 -4.20 21.26 -11.53
N PRO A 133 -5.50 21.55 -11.69
CA PRO A 133 -6.44 21.45 -10.58
C PRO A 133 -6.56 20.01 -10.08
N PRO A 134 -6.30 19.71 -8.79
CA PRO A 134 -6.21 18.34 -8.29
C PRO A 134 -7.54 17.55 -8.35
N TYR A 135 -8.67 18.22 -8.19
CA TYR A 135 -10.03 17.66 -8.24
C TYR A 135 -10.72 17.93 -9.58
N GLN A 136 -9.95 17.98 -10.66
CA GLN A 136 -10.46 18.04 -12.03
C GLN A 136 -9.81 16.91 -12.83
N PHE A 137 -10.63 16.01 -13.34
CA PHE A 137 -10.14 14.93 -14.20
C PHE A 137 -9.60 15.50 -15.53
N LEU A 138 -8.40 15.07 -15.90
CA LEU A 138 -7.81 15.43 -17.19
C LEU A 138 -7.30 14.16 -17.90
N GLU A 139 -7.57 14.11 -19.20
CA GLU A 139 -6.98 13.12 -20.09
C GLU A 139 -5.99 13.83 -21.01
N ARG A 140 -4.69 13.55 -20.82
CA ARG A 140 -3.63 14.22 -21.54
C ARG A 140 -2.37 13.35 -21.66
N ASP A 141 -1.75 13.36 -22.82
CA ASP A 141 -0.45 12.72 -23.08
C ASP A 141 -0.42 11.22 -22.75
N GLY A 142 -1.56 10.52 -22.92
CA GLY A 142 -1.69 9.09 -22.62
C GLY A 142 -1.87 8.75 -21.15
N TYR A 143 -2.20 9.76 -20.32
CA TYR A 143 -2.47 9.60 -18.89
C TYR A 143 -3.83 10.17 -18.50
N TYR A 144 -4.42 9.57 -17.48
CA TYR A 144 -5.44 10.17 -16.64
C TYR A 144 -4.75 10.88 -15.47
N TRP A 145 -5.22 12.07 -15.12
CA TRP A 145 -4.66 12.94 -14.09
C TRP A 145 -5.73 13.37 -13.11
N GLY A 146 -5.40 13.46 -11.84
CA GLY A 146 -6.24 13.93 -10.75
C GLY A 146 -5.84 13.31 -9.42
N ARG A 147 -6.27 13.89 -8.31
CA ARG A 147 -6.04 13.33 -6.98
C ARG A 147 -6.87 12.04 -6.79
N GLY A 148 -6.20 10.94 -6.37
CA GLY A 148 -6.82 9.64 -6.20
C GLY A 148 -6.87 8.80 -7.48
N VAL A 149 -6.21 9.25 -8.56
CA VAL A 149 -6.18 8.51 -9.82
C VAL A 149 -5.31 7.26 -9.78
N THR A 150 -4.54 7.08 -8.69
CA THR A 150 -3.72 5.89 -8.39
C THR A 150 -3.86 5.42 -6.95
N ASP A 151 -4.70 6.11 -6.13
CA ASP A 151 -4.82 5.87 -4.70
C ASP A 151 -6.14 6.47 -4.17
N ASP A 152 -7.28 5.75 -4.17
CA ASP A 152 -7.57 4.40 -4.72
C ASP A 152 -8.86 4.44 -5.57
N LYS A 153 -9.19 5.64 -6.13
CA LYS A 153 -10.40 5.85 -6.94
C LYS A 153 -10.38 5.09 -8.27
N ASP A 154 -9.19 4.72 -8.76
CA ASP A 154 -9.04 3.89 -9.96
C ASP A 154 -9.56 2.46 -9.71
N GLU A 155 -9.18 1.80 -8.63
CA GLU A 155 -9.72 0.48 -8.28
C GLU A 155 -11.22 0.57 -7.97
N ALA A 156 -11.67 1.63 -7.27
CA ALA A 156 -13.08 1.85 -6.99
C ALA A 156 -13.90 1.94 -8.29
N ALA A 157 -13.48 2.75 -9.26
CA ALA A 157 -14.14 2.88 -10.57
C ALA A 157 -14.13 1.55 -11.34
N ILE A 158 -13.01 0.82 -11.30
CA ILE A 158 -12.85 -0.48 -11.95
C ILE A 158 -13.80 -1.52 -11.34
N TYR A 159 -13.89 -1.62 -10.01
CA TYR A 159 -14.78 -2.59 -9.36
C TYR A 159 -16.24 -2.33 -9.68
N VAL A 160 -16.69 -1.07 -9.66
CA VAL A 160 -18.07 -0.71 -10.04
C VAL A 160 -18.34 -1.02 -11.50
N ALA A 161 -17.45 -0.62 -12.42
CA ALA A 161 -17.60 -0.91 -13.86
C ALA A 161 -17.63 -2.41 -14.15
N ASN A 162 -16.75 -3.18 -13.51
CA ASN A 162 -16.67 -4.63 -13.69
C ASN A 162 -17.89 -5.36 -13.11
N LEU A 163 -18.43 -4.89 -11.99
CA LEU A 163 -19.65 -5.44 -11.41
C LEU A 163 -20.88 -5.19 -12.32
N ILE A 164 -21.00 -3.98 -12.89
CA ILE A 164 -22.01 -3.65 -13.88
C ILE A 164 -21.85 -4.53 -15.12
N ARG A 165 -20.62 -4.69 -15.62
CA ARG A 165 -20.31 -5.58 -16.76
C ARG A 165 -20.75 -7.01 -16.51
N MET A 166 -20.43 -7.58 -15.35
CA MET A 166 -20.83 -8.94 -14.99
C MET A 166 -22.35 -9.11 -15.08
N LYS A 167 -23.10 -8.15 -14.54
CA LYS A 167 -24.55 -8.16 -14.57
C LYS A 167 -25.11 -8.04 -16.00
N GLU A 168 -24.59 -7.11 -16.81
CA GLU A 168 -25.03 -6.93 -18.20
C GLU A 168 -24.70 -8.13 -19.10
N GLU A 169 -23.58 -8.80 -18.87
CA GLU A 169 -23.19 -10.03 -19.56
C GLU A 169 -23.95 -11.27 -19.06
N GLY A 170 -24.76 -11.13 -18.00
CA GLY A 170 -25.52 -12.21 -17.41
C GLY A 170 -24.65 -13.26 -16.69
N PHE A 171 -23.44 -12.86 -16.26
CA PHE A 171 -22.59 -13.73 -15.44
C PHE A 171 -23.21 -13.93 -14.07
N VAL A 172 -23.43 -15.19 -13.67
CA VAL A 172 -23.91 -15.54 -12.34
C VAL A 172 -22.79 -16.31 -11.63
N PRO A 173 -22.15 -15.70 -10.63
CA PRO A 173 -21.07 -16.35 -9.89
C PRO A 173 -21.57 -17.53 -9.06
N GLU A 174 -20.73 -18.47 -8.70
CA GLU A 174 -21.08 -19.55 -7.76
C GLU A 174 -21.13 -19.01 -6.33
N ARG A 175 -20.04 -18.34 -5.87
CA ARG A 175 -20.05 -17.52 -4.65
C ARG A 175 -20.34 -16.06 -5.01
N GLY A 176 -21.08 -15.34 -4.17
CA GLY A 176 -21.38 -13.92 -4.41
C GLY A 176 -20.14 -13.04 -4.49
N VAL A 177 -20.33 -11.86 -5.06
CA VAL A 177 -19.36 -10.75 -5.04
C VAL A 177 -19.93 -9.63 -4.19
N VAL A 178 -19.11 -9.04 -3.34
CA VAL A 178 -19.39 -7.82 -2.61
C VAL A 178 -18.37 -6.79 -3.07
N VAL A 179 -18.82 -5.60 -3.43
CA VAL A 179 -17.93 -4.43 -3.61
C VAL A 179 -18.19 -3.48 -2.46
N ALA A 180 -17.14 -3.09 -1.75
CA ALA A 180 -17.19 -2.09 -0.70
C ALA A 180 -16.26 -0.93 -1.07
N LEU A 181 -16.82 0.28 -1.09
CA LEU A 181 -16.08 1.52 -1.26
C LEU A 181 -16.09 2.26 0.09
N THR A 182 -14.91 2.49 0.67
CA THR A 182 -14.78 2.89 2.06
C THR A 182 -14.23 4.30 2.24
N ALA A 183 -14.45 4.86 3.42
CA ALA A 183 -14.02 6.19 3.84
C ALA A 183 -12.87 6.11 4.85
N ASP A 184 -12.06 7.18 4.92
CA ASP A 184 -11.04 7.42 5.95
C ASP A 184 -9.98 6.29 6.06
N GLU A 185 -9.55 5.71 4.93
CA GLU A 185 -8.35 4.87 4.87
C GLU A 185 -7.10 5.73 5.06
N GLU A 186 -7.03 6.84 4.31
CA GLU A 186 -5.90 7.77 4.25
C GLU A 186 -5.68 8.58 5.55
N GLY A 187 -6.59 8.45 6.50
CA GLY A 187 -6.53 9.13 7.79
C GLY A 187 -7.90 9.51 8.32
N GLY A 188 -7.91 10.24 9.44
CA GLY A 188 -9.14 10.58 10.13
C GLY A 188 -9.47 9.60 11.26
N ASP A 189 -10.63 9.83 11.91
CA ASP A 189 -11.05 9.06 13.08
C ASP A 189 -12.23 8.13 12.76
N HIS A 190 -12.60 7.98 11.47
CA HIS A 190 -13.86 7.37 11.06
C HIS A 190 -13.68 6.31 9.97
N ASN A 191 -12.63 5.47 10.09
CA ASN A 191 -12.32 4.43 9.11
C ASN A 191 -13.54 3.57 8.77
N GLY A 192 -13.84 3.48 7.47
CA GLY A 192 -15.02 2.85 6.93
C GLY A 192 -15.09 1.34 7.15
N VAL A 193 -13.95 0.64 7.03
CA VAL A 193 -13.91 -0.82 7.27
C VAL A 193 -14.18 -1.13 8.74
N VAL A 194 -13.63 -0.33 9.66
CA VAL A 194 -13.92 -0.48 11.09
C VAL A 194 -15.41 -0.28 11.35
N TRP A 195 -16.00 0.79 10.82
CA TRP A 195 -17.44 1.05 10.96
C TRP A 195 -18.30 -0.08 10.39
N LEU A 196 -17.96 -0.61 9.22
CA LEU A 196 -18.68 -1.72 8.59
C LEU A 196 -18.56 -3.00 9.44
N LEU A 197 -17.37 -3.32 9.96
CA LEU A 197 -17.15 -4.47 10.82
C LEU A 197 -17.98 -4.40 12.12
N GLU A 198 -18.14 -3.22 12.68
CA GLU A 198 -18.88 -3.00 13.93
C GLU A 198 -20.40 -2.96 13.73
N ASN A 199 -20.89 -2.42 12.62
CA ASN A 199 -22.31 -2.11 12.44
C ASN A 199 -22.99 -2.95 11.34
N HIS A 200 -22.23 -3.45 10.35
CA HIS A 200 -22.75 -4.11 9.15
C HIS A 200 -21.87 -5.30 8.74
N ARG A 201 -21.34 -6.04 9.71
CA ARG A 201 -20.46 -7.19 9.47
C ARG A 201 -21.02 -8.19 8.46
N ASP A 202 -22.31 -8.46 8.51
CA ASP A 202 -23.02 -9.35 7.61
C ASP A 202 -23.01 -8.90 6.13
N TRP A 203 -22.72 -7.63 5.87
CA TRP A 203 -22.61 -7.10 4.52
C TRP A 203 -21.23 -7.35 3.90
N ILE A 204 -20.18 -7.45 4.71
CA ILE A 204 -18.79 -7.56 4.26
C ILE A 204 -18.12 -8.87 4.72
N ASP A 205 -18.86 -9.81 5.36
CA ASP A 205 -18.29 -11.10 5.74
C ASP A 205 -17.98 -11.93 4.50
N ALA A 206 -16.69 -12.15 4.23
CA ALA A 206 -16.21 -12.75 3.00
C ALA A 206 -15.28 -13.96 3.24
N ALA A 207 -15.12 -14.80 2.25
CA ALA A 207 -14.14 -15.88 2.28
C ALA A 207 -12.72 -15.32 2.23
N TYR A 208 -12.53 -14.30 1.44
CA TYR A 208 -11.32 -13.49 1.28
C TYR A 208 -11.66 -12.18 0.59
N ALA A 209 -10.75 -11.21 0.67
CA ALA A 209 -10.90 -9.91 0.03
C ALA A 209 -9.75 -9.62 -0.94
N LEU A 210 -10.05 -8.85 -1.99
CA LEU A 210 -9.09 -8.12 -2.81
C LEU A 210 -9.10 -6.67 -2.33
N ASN A 211 -7.94 -6.04 -2.31
CA ASN A 211 -7.74 -4.67 -1.86
C ASN A 211 -6.56 -4.05 -2.61
N GLU A 212 -6.30 -2.79 -2.38
CA GLU A 212 -5.09 -2.08 -2.80
C GLU A 212 -3.80 -2.64 -2.17
N GLY A 213 -2.66 -2.00 -2.45
CA GLY A 213 -1.36 -2.24 -1.83
C GLY A 213 -0.45 -3.18 -2.60
N GLY A 214 -0.96 -3.87 -3.62
CA GLY A 214 -0.20 -4.60 -4.63
C GLY A 214 -0.49 -4.06 -6.03
N GLY A 215 0.22 -4.54 -7.03
CA GLY A 215 0.02 -4.10 -8.41
C GLY A 215 1.24 -4.32 -9.28
N GLY A 216 1.12 -3.93 -10.54
CA GLY A 216 2.16 -4.08 -11.53
C GLY A 216 3.30 -3.07 -11.32
N MET A 217 4.53 -3.55 -11.42
CA MET A 217 5.73 -2.70 -11.41
C MET A 217 6.30 -2.61 -12.82
N GLU A 218 6.54 -1.38 -13.28
CA GLU A 218 7.20 -1.10 -14.55
C GLU A 218 8.49 -0.32 -14.31
N ARG A 219 9.52 -0.58 -15.10
CA ARG A 219 10.75 0.22 -15.16
C ARG A 219 11.20 0.38 -16.60
N GLU A 220 11.44 1.60 -17.02
CA GLU A 220 11.88 1.92 -18.40
C GLU A 220 10.97 1.29 -19.47
N GLY A 221 9.66 1.28 -19.26
CA GLY A 221 8.67 0.71 -20.18
C GLY A 221 8.63 -0.83 -20.20
N ARG A 222 9.27 -1.51 -19.25
CA ARG A 222 9.25 -2.97 -19.11
C ARG A 222 8.55 -3.37 -17.82
N ARG A 223 7.57 -4.25 -17.93
CA ARG A 223 6.90 -4.84 -16.78
C ARG A 223 7.87 -5.74 -16.03
N VAL A 224 8.04 -5.48 -14.74
CA VAL A 224 9.01 -6.16 -13.87
C VAL A 224 8.36 -7.26 -13.05
N SER A 225 7.20 -6.96 -12.47
CA SER A 225 6.44 -7.92 -11.66
C SER A 225 4.99 -7.47 -11.51
N ASN A 226 4.11 -8.41 -11.16
CA ASN A 226 2.79 -8.13 -10.61
C ASN A 226 2.81 -8.55 -9.13
N ASN A 227 2.72 -7.58 -8.23
CA ASN A 227 2.88 -7.80 -6.80
C ASN A 227 1.54 -8.11 -6.14
N VAL A 228 1.58 -9.00 -5.14
CA VAL A 228 0.42 -9.36 -4.32
C VAL A 228 0.75 -9.07 -2.86
N GLN A 229 0.14 -8.05 -2.30
CA GLN A 229 0.28 -7.77 -0.87
C GLN A 229 -0.51 -8.80 -0.06
N ALA A 230 0.18 -9.66 0.65
CA ALA A 230 -0.43 -10.64 1.55
C ALA A 230 -0.04 -10.41 3.02
N SER A 231 0.76 -9.41 3.29
CA SER A 231 1.20 -9.01 4.63
C SER A 231 1.54 -7.53 4.66
N GLU A 232 1.57 -6.94 5.84
CA GLU A 232 2.01 -5.56 6.06
C GLU A 232 2.64 -5.39 7.43
N LYS A 233 3.47 -4.34 7.57
CA LYS A 233 4.09 -4.00 8.84
C LYS A 233 3.13 -3.28 9.77
N VAL A 234 3.33 -3.50 11.07
CA VAL A 234 2.59 -2.78 12.11
C VAL A 234 3.18 -1.38 12.26
N TYR A 235 2.34 -0.38 12.11
CA TYR A 235 2.69 1.02 12.38
C TYR A 235 2.63 1.29 13.88
N GLN A 236 3.72 1.81 14.46
CA GLN A 236 3.71 2.30 15.82
C GLN A 236 4.70 3.44 16.03
N SER A 237 4.23 4.54 16.62
CA SER A 237 5.09 5.66 16.99
C SER A 237 5.30 5.74 18.49
N PHE A 238 6.49 6.21 18.86
CA PHE A 238 6.90 6.38 20.25
C PHE A 238 7.37 7.83 20.49
N THR A 239 7.00 8.40 21.63
CA THR A 239 7.64 9.60 22.14
C THR A 239 8.85 9.22 22.97
N LEU A 240 10.01 9.76 22.64
CA LEU A 240 11.23 9.73 23.46
C LEU A 240 11.38 11.10 24.12
N GLU A 241 11.43 11.12 25.46
CA GLU A 241 11.44 12.38 26.21
C GLU A 241 12.52 12.39 27.29
N ALA A 242 13.42 13.38 27.22
CA ALA A 242 14.43 13.67 28.21
C ALA A 242 14.08 14.95 28.97
N THR A 243 14.23 14.95 30.29
CA THR A 243 13.99 16.12 31.14
C THR A 243 15.23 16.52 31.92
N ASN A 244 15.36 17.80 32.24
CA ASN A 244 16.48 18.36 33.00
C ASN A 244 15.98 19.56 33.84
N PRO A 245 16.55 19.84 35.01
CA PRO A 245 16.19 21.05 35.78
C PRO A 245 16.37 22.36 35.04
N GLY A 246 17.17 22.40 33.98
CA GLY A 246 17.53 23.61 33.27
C GLY A 246 18.66 24.40 33.98
N GLY A 247 18.85 25.64 33.59
CA GLY A 247 19.87 26.53 34.15
C GLY A 247 20.37 27.58 33.16
N HIS A 248 21.28 28.43 33.58
CA HIS A 248 21.89 29.45 32.74
C HIS A 248 22.99 28.84 31.87
N SER A 249 23.01 29.11 30.57
CA SER A 249 23.94 28.49 29.62
C SER A 249 25.41 28.85 29.87
N SER A 250 25.70 29.97 30.59
CA SER A 250 27.05 30.32 31.00
C SER A 250 27.68 29.43 32.07
N LEU A 251 26.85 28.57 32.69
CA LEU A 251 27.26 27.55 33.66
C LEU A 251 26.93 26.15 33.11
N PRO A 252 27.63 25.72 32.05
CA PRO A 252 27.28 24.49 31.33
C PRO A 252 27.51 23.25 32.20
N VAL A 253 26.56 22.33 32.16
CA VAL A 253 26.69 21.00 32.74
C VAL A 253 26.71 19.93 31.63
N LYS A 254 27.41 18.82 31.89
CA LYS A 254 27.52 17.75 30.88
C LYS A 254 26.21 16.98 30.67
N LYS A 255 25.35 16.94 31.71
CA LYS A 255 24.03 16.30 31.63
C LYS A 255 23.00 17.35 31.19
N ASN A 256 22.33 17.12 30.07
CA ASN A 256 21.44 18.06 29.42
C ASN A 256 20.39 17.30 28.62
N ALA A 257 19.14 17.71 28.68
CA ALA A 257 18.04 17.02 28.03
C ALA A 257 18.27 16.80 26.51
N ILE A 258 18.84 17.78 25.80
CA ILE A 258 19.18 17.61 24.39
C ILE A 258 20.27 16.53 24.21
N TYR A 259 21.30 16.52 25.06
CA TYR A 259 22.38 15.55 24.93
C TYR A 259 21.94 14.13 25.31
N ASP A 260 21.06 13.99 26.31
CA ASP A 260 20.51 12.70 26.73
C ASP A 260 19.63 12.13 25.60
N LEU A 261 18.72 12.94 25.03
CA LEU A 261 17.90 12.55 23.90
C LEU A 261 18.75 12.23 22.65
N SER A 262 19.79 13.04 22.36
CA SER A 262 20.66 12.82 21.20
C SER A 262 21.36 11.45 21.26
N ARG A 263 21.84 11.05 22.47
CA ARG A 263 22.45 9.72 22.64
C ARG A 263 21.44 8.61 22.42
N ALA A 264 20.22 8.75 22.90
CA ALA A 264 19.15 7.79 22.67
C ALA A 264 18.83 7.66 21.17
N LEU A 265 18.74 8.77 20.45
CA LEU A 265 18.45 8.74 19.00
C LEU A 265 19.59 8.12 18.19
N LEU A 266 20.85 8.36 18.57
CA LEU A 266 22.00 7.70 17.93
C LEU A 266 21.99 6.18 18.22
N ALA A 267 21.67 5.76 19.45
CA ALA A 267 21.55 4.34 19.78
C ALA A 267 20.41 3.66 18.97
N VAL A 268 19.28 4.36 18.77
CA VAL A 268 18.19 3.86 17.90
C VAL A 268 18.63 3.77 16.44
N GLN A 269 19.39 4.77 15.94
CA GLN A 269 19.91 4.78 14.57
C GLN A 269 20.88 3.62 14.30
N GLU A 270 21.74 3.29 15.28
CA GLU A 270 22.76 2.26 15.18
C GLU A 270 22.23 0.84 15.41
N HIS A 271 20.99 0.72 15.90
CA HIS A 271 20.42 -0.58 16.24
C HIS A 271 19.71 -1.23 15.04
N ASP A 272 20.19 -2.40 14.68
CA ASP A 272 19.49 -3.29 13.75
C ASP A 272 18.69 -4.35 14.51
N PHE A 273 17.37 -4.36 14.32
CA PHE A 273 16.55 -5.46 14.81
C PHE A 273 16.92 -6.76 14.11
N PRO A 274 16.73 -7.93 14.75
CA PRO A 274 17.01 -9.22 14.11
C PRO A 274 16.14 -9.43 12.87
N VAL A 275 16.65 -10.21 11.92
CA VAL A 275 15.88 -10.63 10.75
C VAL A 275 14.73 -11.54 11.20
N MET A 276 13.54 -11.23 10.75
CA MET A 276 12.32 -12.00 11.05
C MET A 276 11.51 -12.16 9.76
N LEU A 277 11.60 -13.34 9.17
CA LEU A 277 10.85 -13.69 7.97
C LEU A 277 9.51 -14.34 8.33
N ASN A 278 8.56 -14.25 7.41
CA ASN A 278 7.31 -14.98 7.42
C ASN A 278 7.09 -15.59 6.03
N GLU A 279 6.06 -16.42 5.85
CA GLU A 279 5.75 -17.09 4.58
C GLU A 279 5.78 -16.13 3.38
N VAL A 280 5.24 -14.91 3.54
CA VAL A 280 5.17 -13.91 2.47
C VAL A 280 6.56 -13.35 2.12
N THR A 281 7.37 -12.99 3.12
CA THR A 281 8.73 -12.47 2.89
C THR A 281 9.69 -13.55 2.42
N GLU A 282 9.55 -14.79 2.87
CA GLU A 282 10.29 -15.94 2.33
C GLU A 282 9.97 -16.16 0.85
N ALA A 283 8.69 -16.16 0.47
CA ALA A 283 8.28 -16.25 -0.92
C ALA A 283 8.78 -15.07 -1.76
N TYR A 284 8.75 -13.83 -1.20
CA TYR A 284 9.29 -12.65 -1.84
C TYR A 284 10.77 -12.79 -2.15
N PHE A 285 11.60 -13.08 -1.16
CA PHE A 285 13.06 -13.19 -1.36
C PHE A 285 13.43 -14.37 -2.26
N SER A 286 12.74 -15.51 -2.14
CA SER A 286 12.96 -16.67 -2.99
C SER A 286 12.71 -16.35 -4.46
N ARG A 287 11.57 -15.75 -4.79
CA ARG A 287 11.20 -15.42 -6.17
C ARG A 287 12.02 -14.25 -6.72
N THR A 288 12.29 -13.24 -5.90
CA THR A 288 13.09 -12.08 -6.31
C THR A 288 14.53 -12.47 -6.60
N ALA A 289 15.11 -13.43 -5.86
CA ALA A 289 16.45 -13.93 -6.09
C ALA A 289 16.66 -14.46 -7.53
N ASP A 290 15.63 -15.09 -8.10
CA ASP A 290 15.70 -15.62 -9.47
C ASP A 290 15.55 -14.49 -10.54
N ILE A 291 14.85 -13.41 -10.21
CA ILE A 291 14.64 -12.27 -11.09
C ILE A 291 15.89 -11.38 -11.17
N VAL A 292 16.46 -11.04 -9.99
CA VAL A 292 17.59 -10.11 -9.93
C VAL A 292 18.94 -10.81 -10.19
N GLY A 293 19.08 -12.09 -9.80
CA GLY A 293 20.30 -12.87 -9.98
C GLY A 293 21.54 -12.24 -9.36
N GLY A 294 22.73 -12.76 -9.73
CA GLY A 294 24.02 -12.23 -9.29
C GLY A 294 24.20 -12.18 -7.78
N GLU A 295 25.04 -11.28 -7.29
CA GLU A 295 25.39 -11.15 -5.87
C GLU A 295 24.15 -10.89 -4.99
N VAL A 296 23.22 -10.05 -5.43
CA VAL A 296 22.00 -9.75 -4.68
C VAL A 296 21.08 -10.98 -4.60
N GLY A 297 20.90 -11.71 -5.70
CA GLY A 297 20.11 -12.94 -5.71
C GLY A 297 20.74 -14.04 -4.86
N ASP A 298 22.07 -14.16 -4.86
CA ASP A 298 22.80 -15.11 -4.01
C ASP A 298 22.66 -14.74 -2.53
N ALA A 299 22.76 -13.46 -2.17
CA ALA A 299 22.52 -12.95 -0.82
C ALA A 299 21.08 -13.21 -0.35
N MET A 300 20.08 -13.07 -1.23
CA MET A 300 18.68 -13.42 -0.90
C MET A 300 18.54 -14.91 -0.59
N ARG A 301 19.18 -15.80 -1.34
CA ARG A 301 19.17 -17.23 -1.05
C ARG A 301 19.90 -17.57 0.25
N ALA A 302 21.01 -16.88 0.52
CA ALA A 302 21.79 -17.08 1.74
C ALA A 302 21.01 -16.66 2.99
N VAL A 303 20.33 -15.49 2.98
CA VAL A 303 19.53 -15.03 4.13
C VAL A 303 18.30 -15.92 4.39
N LEU A 304 17.75 -16.57 3.36
CA LEU A 304 16.70 -17.57 3.52
C LEU A 304 17.22 -18.86 4.19
N ALA A 305 18.46 -19.23 3.94
CA ALA A 305 19.09 -20.40 4.54
C ALA A 305 19.59 -20.12 5.96
N ASP A 306 20.13 -18.92 6.19
CA ASP A 306 20.61 -18.43 7.48
C ASP A 306 20.28 -16.94 7.63
N PRO A 307 19.23 -16.58 8.39
CA PRO A 307 18.87 -15.18 8.63
C PRO A 307 19.95 -14.32 9.33
N GLU A 308 20.97 -14.94 9.91
CA GLU A 308 22.09 -14.26 10.56
C GLU A 308 23.36 -14.18 9.68
N ASP A 309 23.30 -14.62 8.41
CA ASP A 309 24.43 -14.56 7.48
C ASP A 309 24.88 -13.10 7.27
N ALA A 310 26.01 -12.75 7.88
CA ALA A 310 26.54 -11.39 7.89
C ALA A 310 26.94 -10.89 6.49
N ASP A 311 27.42 -11.77 5.60
CA ASP A 311 27.82 -11.40 4.25
C ASP A 311 26.57 -11.10 3.40
N ALA A 312 25.53 -11.91 3.52
CA ALA A 312 24.25 -11.67 2.88
C ALA A 312 23.60 -10.37 3.36
N LEU A 313 23.61 -10.13 4.67
CA LEU A 313 23.07 -8.90 5.27
C LEU A 313 23.86 -7.66 4.84
N ALA A 314 25.19 -7.76 4.68
CA ALA A 314 25.99 -6.65 4.18
C ALA A 314 25.62 -6.23 2.74
N VAL A 315 25.09 -7.16 1.94
CA VAL A 315 24.60 -6.88 0.58
C VAL A 315 23.17 -6.32 0.60
N LEU A 316 22.28 -6.90 1.43
CA LEU A 316 20.84 -6.58 1.36
C LEU A 316 20.42 -5.39 2.23
N ALA A 317 21.03 -5.21 3.43
CA ALA A 317 20.61 -4.17 4.38
C ALA A 317 20.85 -2.71 3.91
N PRO A 318 21.86 -2.40 3.07
CA PRO A 318 21.99 -1.04 2.53
C PRO A 318 20.84 -0.60 1.64
N GLU A 319 20.07 -1.53 1.06
CA GLU A 319 18.92 -1.24 0.21
C GLU A 319 17.65 -1.14 1.08
N PRO A 320 17.04 0.05 1.22
CA PRO A 320 15.92 0.28 2.14
C PRO A 320 14.74 -0.66 1.89
N GLN A 321 14.45 -0.97 0.62
CA GLN A 321 13.35 -1.87 0.26
C GLN A 321 13.57 -3.31 0.71
N TYR A 322 14.80 -3.81 0.73
CA TYR A 322 15.13 -5.15 1.24
C TYR A 322 15.20 -5.12 2.76
N ASN A 323 15.93 -4.16 3.34
CA ASN A 323 16.04 -4.02 4.79
C ASN A 323 14.67 -3.91 5.47
N GLY A 324 13.76 -3.09 4.88
CA GLY A 324 12.40 -2.94 5.37
C GLY A 324 11.58 -4.24 5.37
N ARG A 325 11.89 -5.22 4.52
CA ARG A 325 11.22 -6.53 4.47
C ARG A 325 11.92 -7.60 5.31
N LEU A 326 13.19 -7.40 5.64
CA LEU A 326 13.95 -8.34 6.46
C LEU A 326 13.61 -8.22 7.94
N ARG A 327 13.38 -6.99 8.45
CA ARG A 327 13.33 -6.72 9.89
C ARG A 327 12.42 -5.55 10.26
N THR A 328 12.13 -5.43 11.55
CA THR A 328 11.59 -4.21 12.13
C THR A 328 12.55 -3.05 11.92
N THR A 329 12.02 -1.88 11.60
CA THR A 329 12.78 -0.65 11.41
C THR A 329 12.19 0.49 12.22
N CYS A 330 13.05 1.28 12.88
CA CYS A 330 12.63 2.46 13.64
C CYS A 330 13.44 3.67 13.21
N VAL A 331 12.77 4.81 13.03
CA VAL A 331 13.42 6.06 12.58
C VAL A 331 12.85 7.27 13.32
N ALA A 332 13.71 8.21 13.70
CA ALA A 332 13.28 9.48 14.26
C ALA A 332 12.67 10.36 13.16
N THR A 333 11.44 10.83 13.37
CA THR A 333 10.69 11.65 12.39
C THR A 333 10.46 13.08 12.85
N GLN A 334 10.46 13.34 14.17
CA GLN A 334 10.28 14.68 14.72
C GLN A 334 11.23 14.89 15.89
N LEU A 335 11.67 16.16 16.06
CA LEU A 335 12.58 16.57 17.14
C LEU A 335 12.23 17.97 17.62
N GLN A 336 12.11 18.12 18.94
CA GLN A 336 11.90 19.41 19.62
C GLN A 336 12.79 19.50 20.85
N GLY A 337 13.35 20.69 21.14
CA GLY A 337 14.16 20.87 22.33
C GLY A 337 14.61 22.31 22.57
N GLY A 338 14.67 22.68 23.85
CA GLY A 338 15.02 24.03 24.27
C GLY A 338 13.89 25.04 24.13
N HIS A 339 14.06 26.20 24.76
CA HIS A 339 13.08 27.31 24.74
C HIS A 339 13.76 28.67 24.62
N ALA A 340 15.07 28.77 24.87
CA ALA A 340 15.86 29.98 24.75
C ALA A 340 17.34 29.66 24.48
N GLU A 341 18.03 30.49 23.69
CA GLU A 341 19.44 30.27 23.31
C GLU A 341 20.42 30.32 24.48
N ASN A 342 20.05 31.02 25.55
CA ASN A 342 20.89 31.25 26.75
C ASN A 342 20.43 30.40 27.97
N ALA A 343 19.58 29.42 27.78
CA ALA A 343 19.09 28.53 28.84
C ALA A 343 19.39 27.06 28.53
N LEU A 344 19.75 26.30 29.58
CA LEU A 344 19.81 24.84 29.46
C LEU A 344 18.39 24.28 29.27
N PRO A 345 18.17 23.38 28.32
CA PRO A 345 16.86 22.86 28.00
C PRO A 345 16.29 22.04 29.15
N GLN A 346 15.05 22.33 29.56
CA GLN A 346 14.33 21.56 30.57
C GLN A 346 13.67 20.32 29.99
N LEU A 347 13.41 20.36 28.68
CA LEU A 347 12.75 19.28 27.93
C LEU A 347 13.36 19.17 26.53
N ALA A 348 13.59 17.94 26.12
CA ALA A 348 13.81 17.59 24.72
C ALA A 348 12.96 16.37 24.40
N ARG A 349 12.31 16.35 23.23
CA ARG A 349 11.39 15.32 22.80
C ARG A 349 11.63 14.96 21.34
N ALA A 350 11.50 13.67 21.01
CA ALA A 350 11.48 13.18 19.64
C ALA A 350 10.32 12.21 19.45
N THR A 351 9.85 12.12 18.21
CA THR A 351 9.00 11.02 17.75
C THR A 351 9.88 10.04 17.00
N VAL A 352 9.79 8.77 17.40
CA VAL A 352 10.39 7.64 16.69
C VAL A 352 9.26 6.79 16.12
N ASN A 353 9.19 6.69 14.80
CA ASN A 353 8.25 5.81 14.11
C ASN A 353 8.89 4.46 13.86
N CYS A 354 8.21 3.40 14.24
CA CYS A 354 8.59 2.02 13.98
C CYS A 354 7.62 1.37 12.99
N ARG A 355 8.18 0.58 12.08
CA ARG A 355 7.48 -0.33 11.20
C ARG A 355 7.86 -1.74 11.60
N ILE A 356 6.99 -2.39 12.36
CA ILE A 356 7.26 -3.65 13.05
C ILE A 356 6.83 -4.81 12.15
N VAL A 357 7.67 -5.83 12.03
CA VAL A 357 7.29 -7.07 11.33
C VAL A 357 6.11 -7.71 12.05
N PRO A 358 5.04 -8.15 11.36
CA PRO A 358 3.80 -8.60 12.00
C PRO A 358 3.96 -9.83 12.91
N THR A 359 5.07 -10.57 12.78
CA THR A 359 5.42 -11.70 13.66
C THR A 359 6.16 -11.30 14.93
N GLN A 360 6.55 -10.02 15.08
CA GLN A 360 7.23 -9.50 16.26
C GLN A 360 6.23 -8.84 17.22
N ASP A 361 6.33 -9.15 18.51
CA ASP A 361 5.52 -8.48 19.53
C ASP A 361 5.92 -6.99 19.63
N PRO A 362 5.00 -6.05 19.45
CA PRO A 362 5.26 -4.63 19.62
C PRO A 362 5.76 -4.28 21.04
N ALA A 363 5.42 -5.06 22.05
CA ALA A 363 5.91 -4.86 23.42
C ALA A 363 7.43 -5.11 23.54
N ASP A 364 7.98 -6.06 22.77
CA ASP A 364 9.42 -6.32 22.70
C ASP A 364 10.16 -5.17 22.02
N VAL A 365 9.59 -4.59 20.96
CA VAL A 365 10.13 -3.40 20.30
C VAL A 365 10.16 -2.21 21.26
N ALA A 366 9.09 -2.00 22.01
CA ALA A 366 9.03 -0.96 23.05
C ALA A 366 10.06 -1.19 24.16
N ALA A 367 10.31 -2.44 24.55
CA ALA A 367 11.34 -2.79 25.55
C ALA A 367 12.75 -2.49 25.00
N THR A 368 13.03 -2.87 23.75
CA THR A 368 14.31 -2.58 23.08
C THR A 368 14.55 -1.07 23.01
N LEU A 369 13.54 -0.28 22.61
CA LEU A 369 13.67 1.17 22.57
C LEU A 369 13.95 1.78 23.95
N ARG A 370 13.34 1.25 25.04
CA ARG A 370 13.64 1.68 26.41
C ARG A 370 15.08 1.36 26.82
N GLU A 371 15.56 0.19 26.46
CA GLU A 371 16.94 -0.20 26.73
C GLU A 371 17.95 0.72 26.00
N LEU A 372 17.74 0.95 24.70
CA LEU A 372 18.57 1.83 23.88
C LEU A 372 18.53 3.28 24.38
N ALA A 373 17.38 3.76 24.77
CA ALA A 373 17.19 5.12 25.26
C ALA A 373 17.85 5.37 26.63
N GLY A 374 18.01 4.29 27.43
CA GLY A 374 18.61 4.36 28.75
C GLY A 374 17.71 5.04 29.80
N PRO A 375 18.17 5.11 31.06
CA PRO A 375 17.33 5.51 32.22
C PRO A 375 16.95 7.01 32.23
N ASP A 376 17.64 7.83 31.48
CA ASP A 376 17.43 9.30 31.46
C ASP A 376 16.40 9.73 30.40
N VAL A 377 15.91 8.80 29.57
CA VAL A 377 14.93 9.08 28.51
C VAL A 377 13.72 8.18 28.66
N ARG A 378 12.56 8.79 28.77
CA ARG A 378 11.28 8.07 28.85
C ARG A 378 10.79 7.75 27.44
N VAL A 379 10.44 6.48 27.21
CA VAL A 379 9.83 5.99 25.96
C VAL A 379 8.37 5.65 26.22
N THR A 380 7.48 6.31 25.48
CA THR A 380 6.03 6.14 25.60
C THR A 380 5.40 5.91 24.24
N PRO A 381 4.60 4.86 24.00
CA PRO A 381 3.85 4.70 22.77
C PRO A 381 2.86 5.87 22.60
N ILE A 382 2.66 6.31 21.35
CA ILE A 382 1.71 7.38 21.01
C ILE A 382 0.32 6.80 20.79
N GLN A 383 0.24 5.63 20.17
CA GLN A 383 -1.00 4.89 19.94
C GLN A 383 -0.80 3.41 20.23
N ASP A 384 -1.89 2.68 20.37
CA ASP A 384 -1.86 1.23 20.48
C ASP A 384 -1.54 0.62 19.10
N PRO A 385 -0.63 -0.36 19.04
CA PRO A 385 -0.30 -1.03 17.78
C PRO A 385 -1.46 -1.92 17.32
N GLN A 386 -1.61 -2.04 16.02
CA GLN A 386 -2.64 -2.87 15.39
C GLN A 386 -1.95 -4.00 14.57
N PRO A 387 -1.40 -5.05 15.18
CA PRO A 387 -0.83 -6.15 14.44
C PRO A 387 -1.92 -6.95 13.71
N SER A 388 -1.62 -7.41 12.50
CA SER A 388 -2.50 -8.30 11.75
C SER A 388 -1.72 -9.51 11.21
N PRO A 389 -2.34 -10.72 11.17
CA PRO A 389 -1.68 -11.89 10.63
C PRO A 389 -1.48 -11.75 9.12
N PRO A 390 -0.42 -12.35 8.53
CA PRO A 390 -0.33 -12.50 7.08
C PRO A 390 -1.51 -13.30 6.52
N SER A 391 -1.96 -12.97 5.30
CA SER A 391 -2.89 -13.81 4.54
C SER A 391 -2.15 -15.03 4.00
N PRO A 392 -2.73 -16.24 4.04
CA PRO A 392 -2.08 -17.45 3.56
C PRO A 392 -1.90 -17.43 2.04
N LEU A 393 -0.77 -17.90 1.53
CA LEU A 393 -0.48 -17.97 0.10
C LEU A 393 -1.11 -19.23 -0.50
N THR A 394 -2.43 -19.21 -0.73
CA THR A 394 -3.17 -20.38 -1.23
C THR A 394 -3.16 -20.49 -2.75
N ASP A 395 -3.13 -21.71 -3.27
CA ASP A 395 -3.29 -21.96 -4.72
C ASP A 395 -4.64 -21.44 -5.26
N GLU A 396 -5.69 -21.37 -4.42
CA GLU A 396 -6.99 -20.84 -4.83
C GLU A 396 -6.90 -19.38 -5.28
N VAL A 397 -6.15 -18.55 -4.57
CA VAL A 397 -6.04 -17.13 -4.89
C VAL A 397 -4.77 -16.84 -5.67
N LEU A 398 -3.59 -17.23 -5.15
CA LEU A 398 -2.31 -16.92 -5.80
C LEU A 398 -2.16 -17.63 -7.14
N GLY A 399 -2.62 -18.87 -7.26
CA GLY A 399 -2.58 -19.63 -8.52
C GLY A 399 -3.42 -18.98 -9.64
N GLU A 400 -4.60 -18.42 -9.31
CA GLU A 400 -5.41 -17.68 -10.30
C GLU A 400 -4.76 -16.36 -10.70
N ILE A 401 -4.15 -15.63 -9.74
CA ILE A 401 -3.39 -14.41 -10.03
C ILE A 401 -2.21 -14.73 -10.97
N GLU A 402 -1.44 -15.79 -10.68
CA GLU A 402 -0.31 -16.23 -11.50
C GLU A 402 -0.76 -16.64 -12.91
N ARG A 403 -1.83 -17.39 -13.01
CA ARG A 403 -2.39 -17.83 -14.30
C ARG A 403 -2.80 -16.64 -15.17
N ILE A 404 -3.59 -15.71 -14.60
CA ILE A 404 -4.10 -14.54 -15.35
C ILE A 404 -2.95 -13.60 -15.70
N THR A 405 -2.02 -13.37 -14.78
CA THR A 405 -0.80 -12.58 -15.04
C THR A 405 -0.01 -13.17 -16.21
N GLY A 406 0.20 -14.51 -16.21
CA GLY A 406 0.92 -15.18 -17.29
C GLY A 406 0.19 -15.16 -18.64
N GLU A 407 -1.15 -15.14 -18.63
CA GLU A 407 -1.96 -15.01 -19.85
C GLU A 407 -1.92 -13.57 -20.41
N MET A 408 -2.03 -12.55 -19.55
CA MET A 408 -2.07 -11.15 -19.99
C MET A 408 -0.68 -10.59 -20.27
N TRP A 409 0.30 -10.97 -19.46
CA TRP A 409 1.68 -10.45 -19.54
C TRP A 409 2.70 -11.59 -19.47
N PRO A 410 2.89 -12.33 -20.57
CA PRO A 410 3.80 -13.48 -20.60
C PRO A 410 5.21 -13.16 -20.10
N GLY A 411 5.67 -13.91 -19.11
CA GLY A 411 6.99 -13.73 -18.50
C GLY A 411 7.06 -12.73 -17.34
N VAL A 412 5.96 -12.05 -17.00
CA VAL A 412 5.89 -11.21 -15.80
C VAL A 412 5.68 -12.11 -14.57
N PRO A 413 6.58 -12.09 -13.58
CA PRO A 413 6.45 -12.88 -12.38
C PRO A 413 5.43 -12.26 -11.41
N VAL A 414 4.77 -13.10 -10.62
CA VAL A 414 3.95 -12.68 -9.46
C VAL A 414 4.79 -12.77 -8.20
N LEU A 415 4.85 -11.65 -7.45
CA LEU A 415 5.60 -11.56 -6.20
C LEU A 415 4.66 -11.33 -5.01
N PRO A 416 4.54 -12.29 -4.09
CA PRO A 416 3.96 -11.99 -2.78
C PRO A 416 4.83 -10.97 -2.05
N ILE A 417 4.21 -9.93 -1.49
CA ILE A 417 4.94 -8.88 -0.78
C ILE A 417 4.36 -8.62 0.61
N MET A 418 5.25 -8.22 1.52
CA MET A 418 4.89 -7.54 2.76
C MET A 418 5.04 -6.04 2.51
N SER A 419 3.93 -5.29 2.60
CA SER A 419 3.99 -3.82 2.57
C SER A 419 4.75 -3.28 3.78
N THR A 420 5.52 -2.23 3.57
CA THR A 420 6.10 -1.45 4.67
C THR A 420 5.16 -0.35 5.17
N GLY A 421 4.07 -0.09 4.43
CA GLY A 421 2.91 0.73 4.81
C GLY A 421 1.86 -0.07 5.59
N ALA A 422 0.68 0.51 5.72
CA ALA A 422 -0.52 -0.11 6.28
C ALA A 422 -1.69 0.23 5.36
N THR A 423 -2.70 -0.63 5.32
CA THR A 423 -3.93 -0.48 4.54
C THR A 423 -5.14 -0.95 5.35
N ASP A 424 -6.34 -0.77 4.86
CA ASP A 424 -7.57 -1.32 5.45
C ASP A 424 -7.56 -2.85 5.61
N ALA A 425 -6.65 -3.52 4.92
CA ALA A 425 -6.46 -4.98 5.01
C ALA A 425 -6.21 -5.46 6.44
N LEU A 426 -5.57 -4.65 7.28
CA LEU A 426 -5.28 -5.01 8.69
C LEU A 426 -6.56 -5.31 9.48
N TYR A 427 -7.62 -4.53 9.28
CA TYR A 427 -8.88 -4.68 10.01
C TYR A 427 -9.62 -5.95 9.58
N LEU A 428 -9.65 -6.23 8.29
CA LEU A 428 -10.27 -7.44 7.74
C LEU A 428 -9.51 -8.71 8.17
N ARG A 429 -8.16 -8.70 8.11
CA ARG A 429 -7.35 -9.83 8.60
C ARG A 429 -7.58 -10.10 10.08
N ASN A 430 -7.66 -9.06 10.92
CA ASN A 430 -8.00 -9.18 12.33
C ASN A 430 -9.41 -9.69 12.56
N ALA A 431 -10.33 -9.42 11.63
CA ALA A 431 -11.67 -9.98 11.63
C ALA A 431 -11.75 -11.42 11.09
N GLY A 432 -10.63 -12.02 10.69
CA GLY A 432 -10.53 -13.38 10.17
C GLY A 432 -10.85 -13.52 8.68
N ILE A 433 -10.76 -12.43 7.93
CA ILE A 433 -10.93 -12.40 6.47
C ILE A 433 -9.53 -12.20 5.83
N PRO A 434 -8.96 -13.20 5.13
CA PRO A 434 -7.71 -13.02 4.39
C PRO A 434 -7.87 -11.94 3.33
N VAL A 435 -6.84 -11.08 3.16
CA VAL A 435 -6.84 -9.98 2.19
C VAL A 435 -5.61 -10.08 1.30
N TYR A 436 -5.82 -9.88 0.01
CA TYR A 436 -4.77 -9.86 -1.00
C TYR A 436 -4.85 -8.53 -1.76
N GLY A 437 -3.83 -7.69 -1.59
CA GLY A 437 -3.70 -6.46 -2.36
C GLY A 437 -3.19 -6.79 -3.75
N VAL A 438 -4.01 -6.59 -4.79
CA VAL A 438 -3.64 -6.88 -6.18
C VAL A 438 -4.57 -6.16 -7.16
N SER A 439 -4.00 -5.38 -8.06
CA SER A 439 -4.79 -4.60 -9.02
C SER A 439 -4.48 -4.92 -10.49
N GLY A 440 -3.26 -5.39 -10.79
CA GLY A 440 -2.79 -5.48 -12.18
C GLY A 440 -2.60 -4.11 -12.85
N LEU A 441 -2.70 -3.03 -12.08
CA LEU A 441 -2.35 -1.66 -12.49
C LEU A 441 -0.84 -1.51 -12.44
N PHE A 442 -0.20 -1.18 -13.57
CA PHE A 442 1.24 -1.01 -13.62
C PHE A 442 1.64 0.43 -13.33
N HIS A 443 2.61 0.59 -12.44
CA HIS A 443 3.20 1.88 -12.10
C HIS A 443 4.69 1.89 -12.42
N ASP A 444 5.16 3.00 -13.02
CA ASP A 444 6.59 3.20 -13.22
C ASP A 444 7.26 3.49 -11.86
N VAL A 445 8.23 2.66 -11.49
CA VAL A 445 8.95 2.79 -10.20
C VAL A 445 9.68 4.12 -10.04
N ASP A 446 9.94 4.82 -11.14
CA ASP A 446 10.62 6.11 -11.16
C ASP A 446 9.63 7.30 -11.30
N ASP A 447 8.30 7.05 -11.40
CA ASP A 447 7.23 8.06 -11.49
C ASP A 447 6.06 7.76 -10.52
N VAL A 448 6.37 7.47 -9.28
CA VAL A 448 5.37 7.26 -8.22
C VAL A 448 4.88 8.60 -7.69
N ARG A 449 3.57 8.88 -7.82
CA ARG A 449 2.97 10.17 -7.46
C ARG A 449 1.81 10.09 -6.47
N ALA A 450 1.47 8.92 -5.98
CA ALA A 450 0.51 8.77 -4.89
C ALA A 450 0.91 9.69 -3.72
N HIS A 451 -0.04 10.40 -3.12
CA HIS A 451 0.15 11.47 -2.12
C HIS A 451 0.96 12.68 -2.59
N GLY A 452 1.52 12.63 -3.79
CA GLY A 452 2.33 13.72 -4.39
C GLY A 452 1.51 14.71 -5.21
N GLN A 453 2.24 15.55 -5.97
CA GLN A 453 1.68 16.52 -6.91
C GLN A 453 1.46 15.86 -8.28
N ASP A 454 0.47 16.37 -9.03
CA ASP A 454 0.22 15.96 -10.42
C ASP A 454 0.13 14.44 -10.56
N GLU A 455 -0.66 13.81 -9.70
CA GLU A 455 -0.91 12.38 -9.69
C GLU A 455 -1.51 11.92 -11.01
N ARG A 456 -1.04 10.78 -11.53
CA ARG A 456 -1.44 10.29 -12.85
C ARG A 456 -1.26 8.79 -13.00
N ILE A 457 -2.09 8.18 -13.84
CA ILE A 457 -1.95 6.79 -14.29
C ILE A 457 -1.95 6.72 -15.81
N ARG A 458 -1.18 5.81 -16.40
CA ARG A 458 -1.26 5.54 -17.84
C ARG A 458 -2.62 4.96 -18.20
N ILE A 459 -3.25 5.47 -19.26
CA ILE A 459 -4.53 4.97 -19.76
C ILE A 459 -4.47 3.48 -20.07
N GLU A 460 -3.38 3.03 -20.69
CA GLU A 460 -3.15 1.62 -20.99
C GLU A 460 -3.15 0.75 -19.73
N HIS A 461 -2.44 1.18 -18.67
CA HIS A 461 -2.35 0.44 -17.42
C HIS A 461 -3.69 0.36 -16.69
N PHE A 462 -4.47 1.46 -16.68
CA PHE A 462 -5.83 1.48 -16.14
C PHE A 462 -6.74 0.49 -16.88
N GLN A 463 -6.69 0.46 -18.20
CA GLN A 463 -7.51 -0.43 -19.04
C GLN A 463 -7.12 -1.90 -18.87
N GLU A 464 -5.83 -2.19 -18.76
CA GLU A 464 -5.33 -3.54 -18.51
C GLU A 464 -5.67 -4.01 -17.09
N GLY A 465 -5.49 -3.17 -16.07
CA GLY A 465 -5.89 -3.45 -14.69
C GLY A 465 -7.39 -3.75 -14.58
N GLN A 466 -8.24 -2.99 -15.32
CA GLN A 466 -9.66 -3.29 -15.41
C GLN A 466 -9.94 -4.71 -15.92
N GLU A 467 -9.30 -5.12 -16.99
CA GLU A 467 -9.48 -6.46 -17.55
C GLU A 467 -8.90 -7.54 -16.64
N PHE A 468 -7.75 -7.28 -16.01
CA PHE A 468 -7.14 -8.19 -15.05
C PHE A 468 -8.08 -8.46 -13.86
N LEU A 469 -8.58 -7.42 -13.21
CA LEU A 469 -9.51 -7.53 -12.10
C LEU A 469 -10.84 -8.17 -12.51
N TYR A 470 -11.33 -7.88 -13.72
CA TYR A 470 -12.52 -8.55 -14.24
C TYR A 470 -12.33 -10.07 -14.34
N ARG A 471 -11.22 -10.51 -14.94
CA ARG A 471 -10.88 -11.95 -15.06
C ARG A 471 -10.65 -12.58 -13.70
N LEU A 472 -9.96 -11.89 -12.81
CA LEU A 472 -9.64 -12.38 -11.48
C LEU A 472 -10.90 -12.60 -10.64
N VAL A 473 -11.77 -11.61 -10.55
CA VAL A 473 -13.03 -11.73 -9.80
C VAL A 473 -13.91 -12.85 -10.37
N LYS A 474 -14.00 -12.97 -11.70
CA LYS A 474 -14.74 -14.09 -12.33
C LYS A 474 -14.14 -15.45 -12.02
N ALA A 475 -12.82 -15.57 -12.10
CA ALA A 475 -12.13 -16.84 -11.82
C ALA A 475 -12.32 -17.28 -10.36
N LEU A 476 -12.15 -16.34 -9.43
CA LEU A 476 -12.27 -16.59 -8.00
C LEU A 476 -13.72 -16.85 -7.53
N THR A 477 -14.71 -16.46 -8.33
CA THR A 477 -16.13 -16.62 -8.02
C THR A 477 -16.85 -17.66 -8.88
N ALA A 478 -16.22 -18.15 -9.94
CA ALA A 478 -16.72 -19.27 -10.70
C ALA A 478 -16.64 -20.57 -9.88
N GLY A 479 -17.64 -21.44 -9.98
CA GLY A 479 -17.56 -22.78 -9.39
C GLY A 479 -16.37 -23.55 -9.98
N ARG A 480 -15.67 -24.34 -9.17
CA ARG A 480 -14.63 -25.25 -9.69
C ARG A 480 -15.29 -26.20 -10.68
N VAL A 481 -14.82 -26.18 -11.91
CA VAL A 481 -15.17 -27.22 -12.87
C VAL A 481 -14.53 -28.49 -12.34
N SER A 482 -15.36 -29.41 -11.78
CA SER A 482 -14.98 -30.71 -11.24
C SER A 482 -14.50 -31.66 -12.35
#